data_6c8eed8751aa2ea209f2fe13a6d94c80
#
_entry.id   6c8eed8751aa2ea209f2fe13a6d94c80
#
_cell.length_a   1.000
_cell.length_b   1.000
_cell.length_c   1.000
_cell.angle_alpha   90.00
_cell.angle_beta   90.00
_cell.angle_gamma   90.00
#
_symmetry.space_group_name_H-M   'P 1'
#
loop_
_entity.id
_entity.type
_entity.pdbx_description
1 polymer ?
#
loop_
_entity_poly.entity_id
_entity_poly.type
_entity_poly.pdbx_seq_one_letter_code
_entity_poly.pdbx_strand_id
1 'polypeptide(L)'
;MNENKIFIDNAISYATSLVGLPFRWYNPDIDAFIGSDKFWCSNDVAPTAKEILDSDKSICCAGLPNLMRRFQGFCVPGLDDSIRGKYSEYYKQLPGGTGAWFLYLYQNSRLEKFDKKRRYPRGTLLIARFKDNEKDQGHLAVVYSDTDEEKTIREQQIIHSVPTIDFNEKHKHKNHGSVVIEPFIVSDNKFKWDRYSYYKWVCFPENWLAIN
;
A
#
# COMPACT_ATOMS: atom_id res chain seq x y z
N MET A 1 -28.12 -3.12 3.70
CA MET A 1 -26.68 -3.00 4.02
C MET A 1 -25.99 -2.63 2.73
N ASN A 2 -25.12 -1.63 2.70
CA ASN A 2 -24.48 -1.19 1.45
C ASN A 2 -23.43 -2.25 1.04
N GLU A 3 -23.58 -2.86 -0.12
CA GLU A 3 -22.66 -3.91 -0.62
C GLU A 3 -21.21 -3.44 -0.62
N ASN A 4 -20.96 -2.19 -1.01
CA ASN A 4 -19.62 -1.61 -0.99
C ASN A 4 -18.98 -1.63 0.41
N LYS A 5 -19.77 -1.44 1.47
CA LYS A 5 -19.26 -1.48 2.84
C LYS A 5 -18.77 -2.89 3.20
N ILE A 6 -19.49 -3.92 2.78
CA ILE A 6 -19.09 -5.32 3.04
C ILE A 6 -17.76 -5.63 2.35
N PHE A 7 -17.57 -5.19 1.11
CA PHE A 7 -16.31 -5.37 0.40
C PHE A 7 -15.14 -4.69 1.10
N ILE A 8 -15.34 -3.44 1.53
CA ILE A 8 -14.30 -2.68 2.24
C ILE A 8 -13.95 -3.37 3.57
N ASP A 9 -14.94 -3.76 4.34
CA ASP A 9 -14.75 -4.41 5.62
C ASP A 9 -14.04 -5.77 5.48
N ASN A 10 -14.37 -6.54 4.47
CA ASN A 10 -13.70 -7.81 4.16
C ASN A 10 -12.22 -7.58 3.78
N ALA A 11 -11.93 -6.60 2.93
CA ALA A 11 -10.56 -6.28 2.54
C ALA A 11 -9.72 -5.78 3.74
N ILE A 12 -10.30 -4.97 4.60
CA ILE A 12 -9.63 -4.49 5.82
C ILE A 12 -9.45 -5.63 6.84
N SER A 13 -10.44 -6.52 6.99
CA SER A 13 -10.29 -7.71 7.85
C SER A 13 -9.17 -8.61 7.37
N TYR A 14 -9.08 -8.83 6.05
CA TYR A 14 -7.97 -9.55 5.45
C TYR A 14 -6.63 -8.86 5.73
N ALA A 15 -6.52 -7.55 5.48
CA ALA A 15 -5.30 -6.79 5.78
C ALA A 15 -4.92 -6.86 7.26
N THR A 16 -5.91 -6.82 8.16
CA THR A 16 -5.70 -6.95 9.61
C THR A 16 -5.09 -8.30 9.98
N SER A 17 -5.52 -9.36 9.32
CA SER A 17 -4.96 -10.70 9.53
C SER A 17 -3.50 -10.84 9.09
N LEU A 18 -3.00 -9.91 8.28
CA LEU A 18 -1.60 -9.85 7.83
C LEU A 18 -0.70 -9.03 8.75
N VAL A 19 -1.21 -8.47 9.84
CA VAL A 19 -0.40 -7.72 10.81
C VAL A 19 0.69 -8.63 11.38
N GLY A 20 1.93 -8.11 11.38
CA GLY A 20 3.12 -8.88 11.75
C GLY A 20 3.85 -9.54 10.58
N LEU A 21 3.24 -9.63 9.38
CA LEU A 21 3.94 -10.13 8.19
C LEU A 21 5.20 -9.30 7.93
N PRO A 22 6.38 -9.93 7.74
CA PRO A 22 7.64 -9.22 7.60
C PRO A 22 7.66 -8.24 6.42
N PHE A 23 8.28 -7.08 6.63
CA PHE A 23 8.57 -6.13 5.57
C PHE A 23 9.87 -6.47 4.85
N ARG A 24 9.88 -6.29 3.52
CA ARG A 24 11.10 -6.29 2.71
C ARG A 24 10.99 -5.27 1.59
N TRP A 25 12.07 -4.53 1.34
CA TRP A 25 12.20 -3.73 0.13
C TRP A 25 12.27 -4.64 -1.10
N TYR A 26 11.46 -4.32 -2.08
CA TYR A 26 11.64 -4.90 -3.40
C TYR A 26 12.73 -4.13 -4.15
N ASN A 27 13.77 -4.83 -4.52
CA ASN A 27 14.83 -4.33 -5.38
C ASN A 27 14.88 -5.18 -6.64
N PRO A 28 14.44 -4.67 -7.82
CA PRO A 28 14.41 -5.44 -9.05
C PRO A 28 15.80 -5.99 -9.44
N ASP A 29 16.87 -5.25 -9.11
CA ASP A 29 18.23 -5.65 -9.48
C ASP A 29 18.76 -6.83 -8.64
N ILE A 30 18.32 -6.92 -7.39
CA ILE A 30 18.73 -7.97 -6.46
C ILE A 30 17.72 -9.12 -6.47
N ASP A 31 16.45 -8.79 -6.49
CA ASP A 31 15.37 -9.75 -6.31
C ASP A 31 15.16 -10.61 -7.57
N ALA A 32 15.55 -10.13 -8.74
CA ALA A 32 15.60 -10.94 -9.95
C ALA A 32 16.60 -12.11 -9.82
N PHE A 33 17.65 -11.96 -9.02
CA PHE A 33 18.65 -12.99 -8.78
C PHE A 33 18.33 -13.91 -7.60
N ILE A 34 17.62 -13.42 -6.61
CA ILE A 34 17.35 -14.17 -5.37
C ILE A 34 16.03 -14.97 -5.47
N GLY A 35 15.33 -14.88 -6.61
CA GLY A 35 14.02 -15.53 -6.75
C GLY A 35 13.02 -15.03 -5.70
N SER A 36 13.07 -13.75 -5.38
CA SER A 36 12.15 -13.18 -4.42
C SER A 36 10.74 -13.38 -4.92
N ASP A 37 10.02 -14.15 -4.17
CA ASP A 37 8.66 -14.49 -4.46
C ASP A 37 7.79 -13.24 -4.32
N LYS A 38 7.50 -12.60 -5.46
CA LYS A 38 6.52 -11.52 -5.55
C LYS A 38 5.10 -12.06 -5.38
N PHE A 39 4.90 -12.96 -4.45
CA PHE A 39 3.59 -13.58 -4.23
C PHE A 39 2.46 -12.54 -4.09
N TRP A 40 2.78 -11.33 -3.64
CA TRP A 40 1.87 -10.21 -3.53
C TRP A 40 1.55 -9.53 -4.88
N CYS A 41 2.27 -9.88 -5.94
CA CYS A 41 2.13 -9.31 -7.28
C CYS A 41 1.88 -10.41 -8.32
N SER A 42 0.72 -11.01 -8.26
CA SER A 42 0.20 -11.96 -9.27
C SER A 42 -1.29 -11.73 -9.44
N ASN A 43 -1.88 -12.34 -10.47
CA ASN A 43 -3.33 -12.34 -10.69
C ASN A 43 -4.03 -13.55 -10.05
N ASP A 44 -3.28 -14.41 -9.36
CA ASP A 44 -3.85 -15.54 -8.64
C ASP A 44 -4.69 -15.05 -7.46
N VAL A 45 -5.55 -15.91 -6.96
CA VAL A 45 -6.29 -15.65 -5.71
C VAL A 45 -5.29 -15.33 -4.59
N ALA A 46 -5.61 -14.36 -3.77
CA ALA A 46 -4.75 -14.01 -2.64
C ALA A 46 -4.65 -15.21 -1.69
N PRO A 47 -3.44 -15.56 -1.24
CA PRO A 47 -3.26 -16.59 -0.23
C PRO A 47 -3.94 -16.17 1.08
N THR A 48 -4.33 -17.14 1.88
CA THR A 48 -4.83 -16.87 3.23
C THR A 48 -3.73 -16.24 4.10
N ALA A 49 -4.12 -15.47 5.09
CA ALA A 49 -3.18 -14.92 6.07
C ALA A 49 -2.31 -16.01 6.71
N LYS A 50 -2.91 -17.18 7.01
CA LYS A 50 -2.20 -18.31 7.59
C LYS A 50 -1.11 -18.81 6.64
N GLU A 51 -1.41 -19.01 5.36
CA GLU A 51 -0.43 -19.45 4.36
C GLU A 51 0.74 -18.48 4.22
N ILE A 52 0.46 -17.17 4.30
CA ILE A 52 1.51 -16.16 4.23
C ILE A 52 2.36 -16.18 5.50
N LEU A 53 1.75 -16.21 6.67
CA LEU A 53 2.45 -16.17 7.96
C LEU A 53 3.24 -17.45 8.24
N ASP A 54 2.75 -18.60 7.78
CA ASP A 54 3.46 -19.88 7.89
C ASP A 54 4.62 -19.99 6.87
N SER A 55 4.70 -19.09 5.91
CA SER A 55 5.75 -19.03 4.91
C SER A 55 6.79 -17.96 5.28
N ASP A 56 8.05 -18.17 4.91
CA ASP A 56 9.11 -17.17 5.08
C ASP A 56 8.99 -16.02 4.06
N LYS A 57 7.77 -15.50 3.89
CA LYS A 57 7.45 -14.47 2.91
C LYS A 57 7.39 -13.09 3.56
N SER A 58 7.74 -12.09 2.77
CA SER A 58 7.73 -10.68 3.17
C SER A 58 7.13 -9.82 2.08
N ILE A 59 6.59 -8.65 2.45
CA ILE A 59 6.00 -7.73 1.49
C ILE A 59 6.56 -6.32 1.63
N CYS A 60 6.61 -5.59 0.51
CA CYS A 60 6.84 -4.14 0.52
C CYS A 60 5.54 -3.37 0.79
N CYS A 61 5.65 -2.05 0.88
CA CYS A 61 4.49 -1.19 1.13
C CYS A 61 3.36 -1.34 0.09
N ALA A 62 3.70 -1.57 -1.18
CA ALA A 62 2.71 -1.78 -2.23
C ALA A 62 2.13 -3.21 -2.22
N GLY A 63 2.80 -4.16 -1.58
CA GLY A 63 2.34 -5.54 -1.49
C GLY A 63 1.03 -5.68 -0.71
N LEU A 64 0.85 -4.88 0.35
CA LEU A 64 -0.37 -4.94 1.14
C LEU A 64 -1.63 -4.57 0.32
N PRO A 65 -1.72 -3.42 -0.35
CA PRO A 65 -2.89 -3.12 -1.18
C PRO A 65 -3.04 -4.06 -2.38
N ASN A 66 -1.96 -4.62 -2.92
CA ASN A 66 -2.05 -5.66 -3.94
C ASN A 66 -2.77 -6.90 -3.42
N LEU A 67 -2.40 -7.39 -2.25
CA LEU A 67 -3.04 -8.54 -1.62
C LEU A 67 -4.51 -8.25 -1.28
N MET A 68 -4.82 -7.05 -0.80
CA MET A 68 -6.20 -6.63 -0.54
C MET A 68 -7.06 -6.68 -1.81
N ARG A 69 -6.54 -6.20 -2.94
CA ARG A 69 -7.24 -6.27 -4.24
C ARG A 69 -7.44 -7.70 -4.70
N ARG A 70 -6.39 -8.51 -4.65
CA ARG A 70 -6.45 -9.92 -5.04
C ARG A 70 -7.46 -10.70 -4.18
N PHE A 71 -7.51 -10.39 -2.89
CA PHE A 71 -8.50 -11.00 -1.99
C PHE A 71 -9.93 -10.71 -2.43
N GLN A 72 -10.18 -9.56 -3.05
CA GLN A 72 -11.46 -9.19 -3.64
C GLN A 72 -11.65 -9.67 -5.10
N GLY A 73 -10.69 -10.42 -5.64
CA GLY A 73 -10.74 -10.91 -7.02
C GLY A 73 -10.36 -9.88 -8.09
N PHE A 74 -9.74 -8.76 -7.71
CA PHE A 74 -9.31 -7.73 -8.66
C PHE A 74 -7.85 -7.92 -9.07
N CYS A 75 -7.57 -7.55 -10.33
CA CYS A 75 -6.21 -7.53 -10.84
C CYS A 75 -5.33 -6.51 -10.12
N VAL A 76 -4.04 -6.84 -9.97
CA VAL A 76 -3.03 -5.92 -9.49
C VAL A 76 -2.67 -4.93 -10.59
N PRO A 77 -2.61 -3.61 -10.33
CA PRO A 77 -2.25 -2.62 -11.34
C PRO A 77 -0.93 -2.92 -12.05
N GLY A 78 -0.95 -2.93 -13.38
CA GLY A 78 0.21 -3.17 -14.22
C GLY A 78 0.52 -4.64 -14.55
N LEU A 79 -0.24 -5.60 -14.01
CA LEU A 79 -0.16 -7.01 -14.43
C LEU A 79 -1.01 -7.33 -15.66
N ASP A 80 -1.99 -6.53 -15.89
CA ASP A 80 -2.88 -6.56 -17.05
C ASP A 80 -2.72 -5.28 -17.90
N ASP A 81 -3.59 -5.12 -18.90
CA ASP A 81 -3.63 -3.92 -19.72
C ASP A 81 -4.31 -2.71 -19.02
N SER A 82 -4.40 -2.74 -17.69
CA SER A 82 -5.01 -1.66 -16.90
C SER A 82 -4.23 -0.35 -16.96
N ILE A 83 -2.95 -0.39 -17.34
CA ILE A 83 -2.13 0.79 -17.60
C ILE A 83 -1.84 0.89 -19.08
N ARG A 84 -2.38 1.93 -19.73
CA ARG A 84 -2.33 2.10 -21.19
C ARG A 84 -1.39 3.22 -21.62
N GLY A 85 -1.02 3.20 -22.90
CA GLY A 85 -0.25 4.26 -23.55
C GLY A 85 1.25 4.17 -23.27
N LYS A 86 1.95 5.31 -23.44
CA LYS A 86 3.41 5.41 -23.31
C LYS A 86 3.99 4.94 -21.99
N TYR A 87 3.16 4.83 -20.97
CA TYR A 87 3.56 4.38 -19.64
C TYR A 87 3.50 2.85 -19.47
N SER A 88 2.81 2.14 -20.36
CA SER A 88 2.62 0.70 -20.23
C SER A 88 3.92 -0.11 -20.23
N GLU A 89 4.89 0.26 -21.06
CA GLU A 89 6.17 -0.43 -21.11
C GLU A 89 6.99 -0.24 -19.85
N TYR A 90 7.08 1.01 -19.36
CA TYR A 90 7.81 1.32 -18.14
C TYR A 90 7.19 0.65 -16.91
N TYR A 91 5.88 0.67 -16.80
CA TYR A 91 5.19 0.13 -15.62
C TYR A 91 4.92 -1.38 -15.69
N LYS A 92 4.97 -2.00 -16.86
CA LYS A 92 5.04 -3.45 -17.00
C LYS A 92 6.30 -4.04 -16.36
N GLN A 93 7.36 -3.27 -16.24
CA GLN A 93 8.60 -3.69 -15.57
C GLN A 93 8.44 -3.71 -14.04
N LEU A 94 7.52 -2.92 -13.48
CA LEU A 94 7.26 -2.81 -12.04
C LEU A 94 5.77 -2.99 -11.70
N PRO A 95 5.14 -4.10 -12.13
CA PRO A 95 3.74 -4.32 -11.84
C PRO A 95 3.51 -4.38 -10.33
N GLY A 96 2.40 -3.80 -9.89
CA GLY A 96 2.03 -3.75 -8.48
C GLY A 96 2.84 -2.78 -7.62
N GLY A 97 3.81 -2.07 -8.21
CA GLY A 97 4.57 -1.05 -7.50
C GLY A 97 3.77 0.24 -7.29
N THR A 98 4.34 1.16 -6.50
CA THR A 98 3.68 2.45 -6.19
C THR A 98 3.41 3.27 -7.45
N GLY A 99 4.28 3.17 -8.46
CA GLY A 99 4.11 3.85 -9.74
C GLY A 99 2.95 3.27 -10.55
N ALA A 100 2.83 1.95 -10.61
CA ALA A 100 1.72 1.28 -11.28
C ALA A 100 0.39 1.67 -10.64
N TRP A 101 0.31 1.68 -9.30
CA TRP A 101 -0.84 2.15 -8.55
C TRP A 101 -1.21 3.59 -8.89
N PHE A 102 -0.22 4.50 -8.84
CA PHE A 102 -0.47 5.90 -9.14
C PHE A 102 -1.03 6.07 -10.56
N LEU A 103 -0.42 5.45 -11.57
CA LEU A 103 -0.88 5.61 -12.95
C LEU A 103 -2.24 5.00 -13.19
N TYR A 104 -2.46 3.81 -12.69
CA TYR A 104 -3.76 3.15 -12.82
C TYR A 104 -4.89 4.04 -12.31
N LEU A 105 -4.71 4.62 -11.13
CA LEU A 105 -5.71 5.48 -10.53
C LEU A 105 -5.78 6.85 -11.21
N TYR A 106 -4.66 7.41 -11.62
CA TYR A 106 -4.59 8.68 -12.33
C TYR A 106 -5.30 8.62 -13.70
N GLN A 107 -5.02 7.60 -14.49
CA GLN A 107 -5.62 7.42 -15.81
C GLN A 107 -7.15 7.19 -15.74
N ASN A 108 -7.63 6.66 -14.64
CA ASN A 108 -9.05 6.43 -14.40
C ASN A 108 -9.72 7.58 -13.63
N SER A 109 -9.03 8.72 -13.44
CA SER A 109 -9.55 9.89 -12.70
C SER A 109 -10.03 9.58 -11.28
N ARG A 110 -9.36 8.62 -10.60
CA ARG A 110 -9.72 8.13 -9.27
C ARG A 110 -8.87 8.73 -8.14
N LEU A 111 -7.96 9.65 -8.47
CA LEU A 111 -7.10 10.29 -7.50
C LEU A 111 -7.62 11.67 -7.11
N GLU A 112 -7.63 11.92 -5.80
CA GLU A 112 -7.78 13.25 -5.23
C GLU A 112 -6.48 13.69 -4.56
N LYS A 113 -6.31 15.02 -4.40
CA LYS A 113 -5.19 15.54 -3.61
C LYS A 113 -5.42 15.28 -2.13
N PHE A 114 -4.35 14.87 -1.46
CA PHE A 114 -4.36 14.69 -0.02
C PHE A 114 -4.52 16.03 0.71
N ASP A 115 -5.46 16.10 1.62
CA ASP A 115 -5.66 17.24 2.53
C ASP A 115 -5.52 16.78 3.99
N LYS A 116 -4.51 17.30 4.67
CA LYS A 116 -4.22 16.98 6.08
C LYS A 116 -5.30 17.41 7.07
N LYS A 117 -6.17 18.32 6.67
CA LYS A 117 -7.28 18.80 7.50
C LYS A 117 -8.54 17.96 7.33
N ARG A 118 -8.55 17.11 6.33
CA ARG A 118 -9.69 16.26 6.03
C ARG A 118 -9.57 14.95 6.78
N ARG A 119 -10.69 14.39 7.11
CA ARG A 119 -10.90 13.02 7.53
C ARG A 119 -11.13 12.16 6.30
N TYR A 120 -10.70 10.90 6.34
CA TYR A 120 -10.89 9.97 5.24
C TYR A 120 -11.66 8.72 5.67
N PRO A 121 -12.57 8.21 4.85
CA PRO A 121 -13.25 6.95 5.11
C PRO A 121 -12.26 5.80 5.30
N ARG A 122 -12.62 4.84 6.13
CA ARG A 122 -11.92 3.57 6.26
C ARG A 122 -11.75 2.91 4.89
N GLY A 123 -10.55 2.38 4.62
CA GLY A 123 -10.22 1.82 3.32
C GLY A 123 -9.68 2.82 2.31
N THR A 124 -9.61 4.12 2.62
CA THR A 124 -8.98 5.10 1.72
C THR A 124 -7.50 4.77 1.54
N LEU A 125 -7.05 4.66 0.28
CA LEU A 125 -5.66 4.47 -0.07
C LEU A 125 -4.92 5.81 -0.08
N LEU A 126 -3.84 5.90 0.69
CA LEU A 126 -2.93 7.04 0.75
C LEU A 126 -1.71 6.75 -0.12
N ILE A 127 -1.32 7.70 -0.96
CA ILE A 127 -0.25 7.51 -1.94
C ILE A 127 0.80 8.60 -1.81
N ALA A 128 2.03 8.18 -1.60
CA ALA A 128 3.23 9.00 -1.68
C ALA A 128 4.04 8.60 -2.91
N ARG A 129 4.48 9.59 -3.67
CA ARG A 129 5.44 9.41 -4.77
C ARG A 129 6.66 10.26 -4.50
N PHE A 130 7.83 9.64 -4.50
CA PHE A 130 9.10 10.34 -4.39
C PHE A 130 9.55 10.85 -5.75
N LYS A 131 10.38 11.87 -5.77
CA LYS A 131 10.63 12.69 -6.95
C LYS A 131 11.37 12.03 -8.11
N ASP A 132 12.09 10.94 -7.89
CA ASP A 132 12.91 10.38 -8.94
C ASP A 132 12.12 9.36 -9.77
N ASN A 133 11.94 9.73 -11.02
CA ASN A 133 11.12 9.01 -11.98
C ASN A 133 11.75 7.71 -12.47
N GLU A 134 13.04 7.50 -12.26
CA GLU A 134 13.78 6.33 -12.72
C GLU A 134 13.60 5.11 -11.82
N LYS A 135 13.22 5.33 -10.56
CA LYS A 135 12.96 4.25 -9.60
C LYS A 135 11.53 4.37 -9.10
N ASP A 136 10.82 3.27 -9.09
CA ASP A 136 9.48 3.22 -8.49
C ASP A 136 9.57 3.38 -6.97
N GLN A 137 9.78 4.61 -6.55
CA GLN A 137 9.89 4.97 -5.15
C GLN A 137 8.64 5.69 -4.68
N GLY A 138 8.11 5.22 -3.59
CA GLY A 138 6.91 5.77 -2.98
C GLY A 138 6.50 4.97 -1.76
N HIS A 139 5.31 5.28 -1.27
CA HIS A 139 4.71 4.55 -0.17
C HIS A 139 3.20 4.48 -0.34
N LEU A 140 2.62 3.36 0.06
CA LEU A 140 1.18 3.15 0.12
C LEU A 140 0.78 2.79 1.54
N ALA A 141 -0.31 3.38 2.00
CA ALA A 141 -0.97 3.03 3.25
C ALA A 141 -2.48 3.07 3.07
N VAL A 142 -3.20 2.43 3.95
CA VAL A 142 -4.66 2.39 3.92
C VAL A 142 -5.19 2.93 5.25
N VAL A 143 -6.18 3.81 5.21
CA VAL A 143 -6.87 4.30 6.40
C VAL A 143 -7.60 3.14 7.07
N TYR A 144 -7.26 2.87 8.31
CA TYR A 144 -7.74 1.71 9.06
C TYR A 144 -8.94 2.01 9.94
N SER A 145 -8.88 3.11 10.69
CA SER A 145 -9.95 3.45 11.63
C SER A 145 -11.21 3.92 10.93
N ASP A 146 -12.34 3.60 11.53
CA ASP A 146 -13.61 4.22 11.16
C ASP A 146 -13.61 5.72 11.47
N THR A 147 -14.53 6.41 10.85
CA THR A 147 -14.62 7.85 10.94
C THR A 147 -15.53 8.28 12.09
N ASP A 148 -14.95 8.78 13.18
CA ASP A 148 -15.68 9.71 14.06
C ASP A 148 -15.76 11.07 13.38
N GLU A 149 -16.91 11.73 13.45
CA GLU A 149 -17.20 12.93 12.66
C GLU A 149 -16.31 14.14 12.97
N GLU A 150 -15.68 14.16 14.13
CA GLU A 150 -14.89 15.28 14.60
C GLU A 150 -13.38 15.17 14.36
N LYS A 151 -12.90 14.03 13.83
CA LYS A 151 -11.46 13.75 13.72
C LYS A 151 -10.95 13.97 12.30
N THR A 152 -9.77 14.56 12.19
CA THR A 152 -9.01 14.63 10.92
C THR A 152 -8.17 13.37 10.73
N ILE A 153 -7.49 13.25 9.58
CA ILE A 153 -6.53 12.15 9.34
C ILE A 153 -5.46 12.07 10.45
N ARG A 154 -5.17 13.16 11.12
CA ARG A 154 -4.18 13.22 12.20
C ARG A 154 -4.48 12.26 13.35
N GLU A 155 -5.75 12.01 13.59
CA GLU A 155 -6.26 11.21 14.71
C GLU A 155 -6.72 9.82 14.26
N GLN A 156 -6.60 9.53 12.96
CA GLN A 156 -6.93 8.24 12.40
C GLN A 156 -5.74 7.29 12.48
N GLN A 157 -6.03 6.00 12.44
CA GLN A 157 -5.05 4.95 12.27
C GLN A 157 -4.93 4.56 10.79
N ILE A 158 -3.73 4.13 10.41
CA ILE A 158 -3.44 3.55 9.10
C ILE A 158 -2.91 2.13 9.27
N ILE A 159 -3.12 1.31 8.25
CA ILE A 159 -2.46 0.02 8.10
C ILE A 159 -1.54 0.08 6.91
N HIS A 160 -0.30 -0.35 7.07
CA HIS A 160 0.69 -0.40 6.01
C HIS A 160 1.82 -1.39 6.32
N SER A 161 2.57 -1.76 5.30
CA SER A 161 3.83 -2.48 5.46
C SER A 161 4.97 -1.47 5.44
N VAL A 162 5.77 -1.43 6.49
CA VAL A 162 6.78 -0.39 6.72
C VAL A 162 8.06 -0.99 7.30
N PRO A 163 9.25 -0.48 6.88
CA PRO A 163 10.51 -0.88 7.49
C PRO A 163 10.60 -0.32 8.92
N THR A 164 11.23 -1.09 9.80
CA THR A 164 11.73 -0.54 11.05
C THR A 164 13.02 0.22 10.75
N ILE A 165 13.04 1.50 11.04
CA ILE A 165 14.21 2.33 10.88
C ILE A 165 14.95 2.36 12.22
N ASP A 166 16.08 1.68 12.30
CA ASP A 166 16.99 1.83 13.41
C ASP A 166 17.98 2.96 13.09
N PHE A 167 17.82 4.11 13.76
CA PHE A 167 18.67 5.29 13.55
C PHE A 167 20.05 5.16 14.15
N ASN A 168 20.30 4.18 15.00
CA ASN A 168 21.60 4.00 15.66
C ASN A 168 22.60 3.24 14.78
N GLU A 169 22.14 2.58 13.73
CA GLU A 169 23.03 1.95 12.76
C GLU A 169 23.16 2.82 11.51
N LYS A 170 24.30 3.53 11.40
CA LYS A 170 24.67 4.27 10.19
C LYS A 170 24.49 3.37 8.95
N HIS A 171 23.48 3.68 8.12
CA HIS A 171 23.30 3.20 6.75
C HIS A 171 22.96 1.73 6.50
N LYS A 172 22.62 0.95 7.48
CA LYS A 172 22.08 -0.38 7.19
C LYS A 172 20.55 -0.32 7.23
N HIS A 173 19.94 -0.23 6.06
CA HIS A 173 18.53 -0.57 5.89
C HIS A 173 18.39 -2.05 6.26
N LYS A 174 18.13 -2.32 7.52
CA LYS A 174 17.77 -3.67 7.91
C LYS A 174 16.43 -3.96 7.26
N ASN A 175 16.29 -5.11 6.62
CA ASN A 175 15.03 -5.65 6.14
C ASN A 175 14.12 -6.07 7.31
N HIS A 176 14.09 -5.23 8.35
CA HIS A 176 13.26 -5.41 9.52
C HIS A 176 12.11 -4.43 9.45
N GLY A 177 10.95 -4.93 9.73
CA GLY A 177 9.71 -4.20 9.71
C GLY A 177 8.58 -5.17 9.46
N SER A 178 7.38 -4.68 9.43
CA SER A 178 6.21 -5.52 9.24
C SER A 178 4.99 -4.74 8.77
N VAL A 179 3.93 -5.46 8.49
CA VAL A 179 2.58 -4.88 8.42
C VAL A 179 2.18 -4.45 9.83
N VAL A 180 1.85 -3.18 9.97
CA VAL A 180 1.45 -2.58 11.25
C VAL A 180 0.19 -1.75 11.11
N ILE A 181 -0.55 -1.65 12.23
CA ILE A 181 -1.60 -0.65 12.41
C ILE A 181 -1.05 0.37 13.40
N GLU A 182 -0.97 1.62 12.98
CA GLU A 182 -0.43 2.68 13.81
C GLU A 182 -1.16 4.00 13.60
N PRO A 183 -1.10 4.93 14.56
CA PRO A 183 -1.61 6.29 14.35
C PRO A 183 -0.97 6.93 13.13
N PHE A 184 -1.75 7.68 12.35
CA PHE A 184 -1.21 8.46 11.22
C PHE A 184 -0.12 9.43 11.69
N ILE A 185 -0.30 10.03 12.86
CA ILE A 185 0.76 10.78 13.55
C ILE A 185 1.38 9.88 14.61
N VAL A 186 2.65 9.57 14.42
CA VAL A 186 3.48 9.03 15.48
C VAL A 186 4.00 10.20 16.29
N SER A 187 3.63 10.26 17.57
CA SER A 187 4.01 11.34 18.49
C SER A 187 5.51 11.39 18.80
N ASP A 188 6.26 10.38 18.39
CA ASP A 188 7.66 10.28 18.66
C ASP A 188 8.48 11.01 17.58
N ASN A 189 9.01 12.17 17.94
CA ASN A 189 9.91 13.01 17.12
C ASN A 189 11.19 12.32 16.63
N LYS A 190 11.39 11.04 16.94
CA LYS A 190 12.51 10.24 16.41
C LYS A 190 12.45 10.05 14.91
N PHE A 191 11.26 10.09 14.34
CA PHE A 191 11.06 10.05 12.90
C PHE A 191 10.76 11.46 12.40
N LYS A 192 11.75 12.16 11.90
CA LYS A 192 11.61 13.44 11.19
C LYS A 192 10.80 13.34 9.90
N TRP A 193 9.94 12.36 9.78
CA TRP A 193 9.09 12.18 8.61
C TRP A 193 7.79 12.88 8.87
N ASP A 194 7.70 14.09 8.39
CA ASP A 194 6.43 14.77 8.28
C ASP A 194 5.54 13.99 7.30
N ARG A 195 4.74 13.06 7.82
CA ARG A 195 3.81 12.27 7.02
C ARG A 195 2.85 13.14 6.22
N TYR A 196 2.63 14.37 6.63
CA TYR A 196 1.80 15.31 5.88
C TYR A 196 2.45 15.78 4.59
N SER A 197 3.77 15.94 4.58
CA SER A 197 4.49 16.27 3.35
C SER A 197 4.70 15.05 2.46
N TYR A 198 4.55 13.86 3.02
CA TYR A 198 4.82 12.58 2.40
C TYR A 198 3.71 12.17 1.44
N TYR A 199 2.46 12.08 1.93
CA TYR A 199 1.32 11.74 1.09
C TYR A 199 0.87 12.94 0.28
N LYS A 200 0.61 12.72 -1.01
CA LYS A 200 0.17 13.75 -1.96
C LYS A 200 -1.18 13.44 -2.57
N TRP A 201 -1.57 12.18 -2.56
CA TRP A 201 -2.75 11.69 -3.23
C TRP A 201 -3.51 10.70 -2.38
N VAL A 202 -4.82 10.64 -2.63
CA VAL A 202 -5.72 9.66 -2.02
C VAL A 202 -6.62 9.05 -3.08
N CYS A 203 -7.06 7.83 -2.82
CA CYS A 203 -8.11 7.16 -3.57
C CYS A 203 -9.13 6.61 -2.59
N PHE A 204 -10.40 6.96 -2.78
CA PHE A 204 -11.47 6.45 -1.92
C PHE A 204 -11.69 4.95 -2.11
N PRO A 205 -12.16 4.24 -1.06
CA PRO A 205 -12.23 2.78 -1.07
C PRO A 205 -13.09 2.22 -2.20
N GLU A 206 -14.19 2.87 -2.54
CA GLU A 206 -15.08 2.47 -3.64
C GLU A 206 -14.40 2.51 -5.02
N ASN A 207 -13.34 3.27 -5.16
CA ASN A 207 -12.62 3.45 -6.42
C ASN A 207 -11.46 2.45 -6.63
N TRP A 208 -11.10 1.68 -5.59
CA TRP A 208 -10.00 0.72 -5.71
C TRP A 208 -10.27 -0.64 -5.07
N LEU A 209 -11.27 -0.74 -4.18
CA LEU A 209 -11.69 -1.98 -3.50
C LEU A 209 -13.09 -2.45 -3.89
N ALA A 210 -13.90 -1.60 -4.54
CA ALA A 210 -15.23 -1.97 -4.97
C ALA A 210 -15.25 -2.41 -6.43
N ILE A 211 -16.28 -3.17 -6.79
CA ILE A 211 -16.58 -3.56 -8.16
C ILE A 211 -17.14 -2.33 -8.89
N ASN A 212 -16.55 -2.01 -10.01
CA ASN A 212 -17.18 -1.15 -11.02
C ASN A 212 -17.66 -2.01 -12.15
#